data_6506ea9c28b9b99d33a7e099487eb7ba
#
_entry.id   6506ea9c28b9b99d33a7e099487eb7ba
#
_cell.length_a   1.000
_cell.length_b   1.000
_cell.length_c   1.000
_cell.angle_alpha   90.00
_cell.angle_beta   90.00
_cell.angle_gamma   90.00
#
_symmetry.space_group_name_H-M   'P 1'
#
loop_
_entity.id
_entity.type
_entity.pdbx_description
1 polymer ?
#
loop_
_entity_poly.entity_id
_entity_poly.type
_entity_poly.pdbx_seq_one_letter_code
_entity_poly.pdbx_strand_id
1 'polypeptide(L)' 'MIKCQELEKIIRMFNDKSTVAKDARVSIELPDKSLWDLGEIFLAANKIVGSRETHRLVIRINKEIASPGAIEYKL' A
#
# COMPACT_ATOMS: atom_id res chain seq x y z
N MET A 1 -11.34 -7.57 -3.03
CA MET A 1 -9.87 -7.56 -3.27
C MET A 1 -9.51 -6.40 -4.18
N ILE A 2 -8.50 -5.63 -3.83
CA ILE A 2 -8.07 -4.47 -4.61
C ILE A 2 -7.13 -4.91 -5.73
N LYS A 3 -7.42 -4.49 -6.96
CA LYS A 3 -6.52 -4.68 -8.10
C LYS A 3 -5.62 -3.46 -8.26
N CYS A 4 -4.50 -3.63 -8.98
CA CYS A 4 -3.56 -2.52 -9.23
C CYS A 4 -4.23 -1.30 -9.85
N GLN A 5 -5.18 -1.50 -10.74
CA GLN A 5 -5.94 -0.40 -11.37
C GLN A 5 -6.72 0.41 -10.33
N GLU A 6 -7.32 -0.26 -9.36
CA GLU A 6 -8.09 0.38 -8.31
C GLU A 6 -7.18 1.16 -7.36
N LEU A 7 -6.04 0.57 -7.01
CA LEU A 7 -5.05 1.25 -6.17
C LEU A 7 -4.50 2.50 -6.85
N GLU A 8 -4.22 2.43 -8.14
CA GLU A 8 -3.76 3.58 -8.92
C GLU A 8 -4.78 4.72 -8.87
N LYS A 9 -6.06 4.41 -9.02
CA LYS A 9 -7.14 5.42 -8.95
C LYS A 9 -7.18 6.10 -7.58
N ILE A 10 -7.06 5.32 -6.51
CA ILE A 10 -7.08 5.86 -5.15
C ILE A 10 -5.92 6.82 -4.94
N ILE A 11 -4.72 6.43 -5.33
CA ILE A 11 -3.52 7.28 -5.21
C ILE A 11 -3.69 8.57 -6.02
N ARG A 12 -4.22 8.45 -7.22
CA ARG A 12 -4.45 9.62 -8.10
C ARG A 12 -5.45 10.58 -7.49
N MET A 13 -6.51 10.08 -6.86
CA MET A 13 -7.50 10.92 -6.19
C MET A 13 -6.87 11.75 -5.07
N PHE A 14 -5.99 11.15 -4.26
CA PHE A 14 -5.29 11.89 -3.22
C PHE A 14 -4.35 12.94 -3.82
N ASN A 15 -3.62 12.60 -4.87
CA ASN A 15 -2.71 13.53 -5.53
C ASN A 15 -3.45 14.73 -6.13
N ASP A 16 -4.67 14.53 -6.62
CA ASP A 16 -5.47 15.60 -7.22
C ASP A 16 -6.08 16.52 -6.16
N LYS A 17 -6.36 16.00 -4.96
CA LYS A 17 -7.05 16.76 -3.91
C LYS A 17 -6.11 17.39 -2.89
N SER A 18 -4.85 16.98 -2.85
CA SER A 18 -3.91 17.46 -1.84
C SER A 18 -2.56 17.77 -2.44
N THR A 19 -2.05 18.97 -2.13
CA THR A 19 -0.72 19.38 -2.60
C THR A 19 0.41 18.64 -1.89
N VAL A 20 0.14 18.08 -0.72
CA VAL A 20 1.16 17.35 0.07
C VAL A 20 1.20 15.85 -0.23
N ALA A 21 0.15 15.31 -0.87
CA ALA A 21 0.07 13.88 -1.09
C ALA A 21 1.16 13.34 -2.01
N LYS A 22 1.59 14.15 -2.99
CA LYS A 22 2.62 13.74 -3.95
C LYS A 22 3.96 13.48 -3.29
N ASP A 23 4.28 14.21 -2.23
CA ASP A 23 5.54 14.10 -1.51
C ASP A 23 5.42 13.22 -0.27
N ALA A 24 4.24 12.72 0.02
CA ALA A 24 4.02 11.86 1.17
C ALA A 24 4.70 10.50 0.97
N ARG A 25 5.33 9.99 2.02
CA ARG A 25 5.90 8.66 2.00
C ARG A 25 4.80 7.62 2.17
N VAL A 26 4.97 6.50 1.49
CA VAL A 26 4.03 5.39 1.60
C VAL A 26 4.45 4.47 2.73
N SER A 27 3.54 4.21 3.64
CA SER A 27 3.74 3.28 4.75
C SER A 27 2.62 2.26 4.77
N ILE A 28 2.86 1.12 5.42
CA ILE A 28 1.87 0.06 5.58
C ILE A 28 1.53 -0.03 7.06
N GLU A 29 0.22 0.03 7.36
CA GLU A 29 -0.28 -0.19 8.70
C GLU A 29 -0.72 -1.64 8.86
N LEU A 30 -0.22 -2.30 9.90
CA LEU A 30 -0.63 -3.66 10.24
C LEU A 30 -1.85 -3.62 11.17
N PRO A 31 -2.52 -4.77 11.37
CA PRO A 31 -3.70 -4.82 12.24
C PRO A 31 -3.47 -4.36 13.67
N ASP A 32 -2.25 -4.46 14.18
CA ASP A 32 -1.87 -3.98 15.50
C ASP A 32 -1.61 -2.48 15.56
N LYS A 33 -1.88 -1.76 14.46
CA LYS A 33 -1.68 -0.31 14.31
C LYS A 33 -0.23 0.12 14.17
N SER A 34 0.72 -0.80 14.05
CA SER A 34 2.10 -0.45 13.77
C SER A 34 2.25 0.01 12.31
N LEU A 35 3.11 1.00 12.09
CA LEU A 35 3.42 1.52 10.76
C LEU A 35 4.79 1.00 10.32
N TRP A 36 4.86 0.50 9.11
CA TRP A 36 6.06 -0.08 8.55
C TRP A 36 6.45 0.61 7.26
N ASP A 37 7.73 0.85 7.11
CA ASP A 37 8.27 1.43 5.88
C ASP A 37 8.17 0.42 4.73
N LEU A 38 8.02 0.96 3.53
CA LEU A 38 7.93 0.18 2.32
C LEU A 38 9.32 -0.23 1.88
N GLY A 39 9.56 -1.53 1.75
CA GLY A 39 10.82 -2.06 1.25
C GLY A 39 10.79 -2.19 -0.27
N GLU A 40 10.36 -3.35 -0.75
CA GLU A 40 10.31 -3.63 -2.18
C GLU A 40 8.87 -3.75 -2.66
N ILE A 41 8.65 -3.38 -3.92
CA ILE A 41 7.39 -3.61 -4.63
C ILE A 41 7.72 -4.43 -5.87
N PHE A 42 7.04 -5.55 -6.04
CA PHE A 42 7.29 -6.40 -7.21
C PHE A 42 6.04 -7.20 -7.59
N LEU A 43 6.05 -7.72 -8.81
CA LEU A 43 5.04 -8.67 -9.25
C LEU A 43 5.53 -10.09 -9.02
N ALA A 44 4.70 -10.90 -8.39
CA ALA A 44 4.98 -12.30 -8.17
C ALA A 44 3.98 -13.17 -8.91
N ALA A 45 4.45 -14.25 -9.50
CA ALA A 45 3.58 -15.25 -10.11
C ALA A 45 2.90 -16.06 -9.01
N ASN A 46 1.60 -16.30 -9.18
CA ASN A 46 0.85 -17.12 -8.24
C ASN A 46 1.10 -18.59 -8.54
N LYS A 47 1.65 -19.29 -7.58
CA LYS A 47 1.96 -20.73 -7.69
C LYS A 47 0.90 -21.62 -7.05
N ILE A 48 -0.20 -21.07 -6.57
CA ILE A 48 -1.25 -21.85 -5.94
C ILE A 48 -2.01 -22.63 -7.01
N VAL A 49 -1.99 -23.93 -6.91
CA VAL A 49 -2.68 -24.84 -7.83
C VAL A 49 -4.20 -24.61 -7.75
N GLY A 50 -4.84 -24.48 -8.91
CA GLY A 50 -6.28 -24.24 -8.99
C GLY A 50 -6.70 -22.79 -8.87
N SER A 51 -5.78 -21.88 -8.60
CA SER A 51 -6.07 -20.44 -8.58
C SER A 51 -6.10 -19.87 -10.00
N ARG A 52 -7.06 -18.98 -10.24
CA ARG A 52 -7.13 -18.24 -11.51
C ARG A 52 -6.22 -17.01 -11.52
N GLU A 53 -5.74 -16.60 -10.36
CA GLU A 53 -4.81 -15.48 -10.28
C GLU A 53 -3.44 -15.93 -10.77
N THR A 54 -2.89 -15.22 -11.72
CA THR A 54 -1.56 -15.53 -12.27
C THR A 54 -0.47 -14.63 -11.68
N HIS A 55 -0.86 -13.43 -11.23
CA HIS A 55 0.11 -12.45 -10.71
C HIS A 55 -0.48 -11.68 -9.54
N ARG A 56 0.39 -11.27 -8.63
CA ARG A 56 0.06 -10.38 -7.53
C ARG A 56 1.11 -9.29 -7.43
N LEU A 57 0.67 -8.09 -7.14
CA LEU A 57 1.57 -7.03 -6.69
C LEU A 57 1.88 -7.28 -5.22
N VAL A 58 3.14 -7.49 -4.92
CA VAL A 58 3.60 -7.76 -3.55
C VAL A 58 4.35 -6.55 -3.03
N ILE A 59 3.95 -6.11 -1.85
CA ILE A 59 4.62 -5.02 -1.13
C ILE A 59 5.29 -5.64 0.08
N ARG A 60 6.61 -5.55 0.14
CA ARG A 60 7.39 -6.08 1.25
C ARG A 60 7.69 -4.96 2.23
N ILE A 61 7.42 -5.20 3.51
CA ILE A 61 7.73 -4.23 4.55
C ILE A 61 9.20 -4.32 4.93
N ASN A 62 9.76 -3.19 5.31
CA ASN A 62 11.19 -3.08 5.66
C ASN A 62 11.39 -2.97 7.16
N LYS A 63 11.01 -1.84 7.76
CA LYS A 63 11.17 -1.63 9.20
C LYS A 63 10.00 -0.86 9.77
N GLU A 64 9.73 -1.05 11.04
CA GLU A 64 8.71 -0.29 11.75
C GLU A 64 9.16 1.17 11.91
N ILE A 65 8.25 2.10 11.62
CA ILE A 65 8.55 3.52 11.63
C ILE A 65 8.02 4.20 12.88
N ALA A 66 6.76 3.93 13.23
CA ALA A 66 6.07 4.72 14.25
C ALA A 66 5.07 3.88 15.02
N SER A 67 4.84 4.34 16.26
CA SER A 67 3.80 3.81 17.12
C SER A 67 2.42 4.31 16.68
N PRO A 68 1.34 3.67 17.14
CA PRO A 68 -0.01 4.14 16.90
C PRO A 68 -0.22 5.59 17.36
N GLY A 69 -1.10 6.30 16.68
CA GLY A 69 -1.48 7.66 17.06
C GLY A 69 -1.33 8.71 15.98
N ALA A 70 -1.08 8.29 14.75
CA ALA A 70 -1.03 9.23 13.62
C ALA A 70 -2.42 9.82 13.36
N ILE A 71 -2.45 11.10 12.97
CA ILE A 71 -3.68 11.77 12.57
C ILE A 71 -4.06 11.30 11.17
N GLU A 72 -5.30 10.86 11.00
CA GLU A 72 -5.80 10.42 9.71
C GLU A 72 -6.57 11.54 9.00
N TYR A 73 -6.25 11.74 7.72
CA TYR A 73 -6.99 12.64 6.84
C TYR A 73 -7.70 11.79 5.80
N LYS A 74 -9.03 11.92 5.72
CA LYS A 74 -9.83 11.15 4.79
C LYS A 74 -10.31 12.02 3.64
N LEU A 75 -10.49 11.39 2.49
CA LEU A 75 -11.07 12.05 1.32
C LEU A 75 -12.53 12.45 1.53
#